data_646f3ba68dbd5cf317e3af48299fa8c6
#
_entry.id   646f3ba68dbd5cf317e3af48299fa8c6
#
_cell.length_a   1.000
_cell.length_b   1.000
_cell.length_c   1.000
_cell.angle_alpha   90.00
_cell.angle_beta   90.00
_cell.angle_gamma   90.00
#
_symmetry.space_group_name_H-M   'P 1'
#
loop_
_entity.id
_entity.type
_entity.pdbx_description
1 polymer ?
#
loop_
_entity_poly.entity_id
_entity_poly.type
_entity_poly.pdbx_seq_one_letter_code
_entity_poly.pdbx_strand_id
1 'polypeptide(L)'
;MLFDTHAHLNDDAYLEDLEETIARAKEAGVKLINIVGFDDKSIEKALEITAKYDFLYLTVGWHPVEAIDFTEEKYEMIKQIALTNDKVVAIGEIGLDYHWDKSPKDVQKEVFRRQIQLAKEVNKPIVIHTRDAMADTIQILQEEKASEIGGIMHSFSGSVESMNIMLKENFYISLGGPVTFKNAKTPKEVAKACPLDKLLIETDCPYLTPTPYRGKRNEPAYVHYVAQEIADLKEMSYEQLTKQTFNNACTLFRLEGKKEID
;
A
#
# COMPACT_ATOMS: atom_id res chain seq x y z
N MET A 1 9.67 15.78 -3.06
CA MET A 1 8.31 15.27 -3.37
C MET A 1 8.10 13.92 -2.69
N LEU A 2 6.94 13.73 -2.06
CA LEU A 2 6.59 12.46 -1.39
C LEU A 2 5.29 11.91 -1.97
N PHE A 3 5.23 10.58 -2.12
CA PHE A 3 4.02 9.84 -2.41
C PHE A 3 3.78 8.86 -1.28
N ASP A 4 2.71 9.05 -0.51
CA ASP A 4 2.25 8.06 0.46
C ASP A 4 1.44 6.99 -0.28
N THR A 5 2.05 5.83 -0.50
CA THR A 5 1.46 4.78 -1.34
C THR A 5 0.38 3.95 -0.66
N HIS A 6 0.16 4.12 0.66
CA HIS A 6 -0.85 3.37 1.40
C HIS A 6 -1.31 4.13 2.65
N ALA A 7 -2.51 4.66 2.62
CA ALA A 7 -3.11 5.43 3.71
C ALA A 7 -4.60 5.12 3.86
N HIS A 8 -5.10 5.15 5.09
CA HIS A 8 -6.52 4.98 5.39
C HIS A 8 -7.13 6.30 5.89
N LEU A 9 -7.11 7.35 5.07
CA LEU A 9 -7.77 8.64 5.38
C LEU A 9 -9.30 8.52 5.44
N ASN A 10 -9.84 7.42 4.99
CA ASN A 10 -11.23 7.00 5.11
C ASN A 10 -11.56 6.31 6.44
N ASP A 11 -10.58 6.16 7.36
CA ASP A 11 -10.80 5.67 8.71
C ASP A 11 -11.54 6.70 9.57
N ASP A 12 -12.35 6.21 10.52
CA ASP A 12 -13.10 7.06 11.43
C ASP A 12 -12.21 7.96 12.33
N ALA A 13 -10.95 7.59 12.49
CA ALA A 13 -9.95 8.38 13.21
C ALA A 13 -9.75 9.80 12.65
N TYR A 14 -10.14 10.05 11.41
CA TYR A 14 -9.99 11.36 10.73
C TYR A 14 -11.30 12.11 10.53
N LEU A 15 -12.42 11.63 11.07
CA LEU A 15 -13.74 12.25 10.88
C LEU A 15 -13.80 13.73 11.24
N GLU A 16 -13.09 14.12 12.31
CA GLU A 16 -13.17 15.47 12.85
C GLU A 16 -12.15 16.45 12.23
N ASP A 17 -11.03 15.93 11.66
CA ASP A 17 -9.91 16.77 11.21
C ASP A 17 -9.28 16.31 9.88
N LEU A 18 -10.06 15.73 8.97
CA LEU A 18 -9.55 15.25 7.69
C LEU A 18 -8.92 16.36 6.87
N GLU A 19 -9.54 17.53 6.78
CA GLU A 19 -9.05 18.65 5.98
C GLU A 19 -7.73 19.20 6.55
N GLU A 20 -7.61 19.32 7.86
CA GLU A 20 -6.39 19.72 8.54
C GLU A 20 -5.28 18.68 8.37
N THR A 21 -5.62 17.39 8.41
CA THR A 21 -4.68 16.29 8.16
C THR A 21 -4.14 16.36 6.72
N ILE A 22 -5.00 16.61 5.75
CA ILE A 22 -4.61 16.81 4.35
C ILE A 22 -3.72 18.04 4.19
N ALA A 23 -4.06 19.15 4.87
CA ALA A 23 -3.25 20.36 4.84
C ALA A 23 -1.84 20.12 5.38
N ARG A 24 -1.70 19.45 6.52
CA ARG A 24 -0.38 19.06 7.08
C ARG A 24 0.41 18.17 6.15
N ALA A 25 -0.24 17.23 5.44
CA ALA A 25 0.41 16.39 4.45
C ALA A 25 1.03 17.22 3.32
N LYS A 26 0.29 18.19 2.78
CA LYS A 26 0.78 19.10 1.73
C LYS A 26 1.95 19.96 2.21
N GLU A 27 1.87 20.51 3.43
CA GLU A 27 2.95 21.29 4.05
C GLU A 27 4.22 20.46 4.25
N ALA A 28 4.07 19.15 4.56
CA ALA A 28 5.18 18.21 4.67
C ALA A 28 5.76 17.75 3.32
N GLY A 29 5.23 18.25 2.20
CA GLY A 29 5.73 17.93 0.85
C GLY A 29 5.13 16.66 0.25
N VAL A 30 4.05 16.11 0.82
CA VAL A 30 3.31 14.98 0.23
C VAL A 30 2.50 15.51 -0.96
N LYS A 31 2.83 15.05 -2.14
CA LYS A 31 2.21 15.48 -3.41
C LYS A 31 1.08 14.56 -3.85
N LEU A 32 1.20 13.27 -3.56
CA LEU A 32 0.20 12.25 -3.91
C LEU A 32 -0.04 11.32 -2.72
N ILE A 33 -1.27 10.85 -2.58
CA ILE A 33 -1.67 9.86 -1.55
C ILE A 33 -2.57 8.83 -2.22
N ASN A 34 -2.30 7.55 -1.97
CA ASN A 34 -3.17 6.46 -2.35
C ASN A 34 -3.99 6.00 -1.13
N ILE A 35 -5.31 6.18 -1.20
CA ILE A 35 -6.24 5.78 -0.16
C ILE A 35 -6.71 4.35 -0.44
N VAL A 36 -6.87 3.54 0.61
CA VAL A 36 -7.24 2.13 0.49
C VAL A 36 -8.64 1.88 1.02
N GLY A 37 -9.53 1.40 0.13
CA GLY A 37 -10.85 0.91 0.48
C GLY A 37 -10.86 -0.62 0.43
N PHE A 38 -11.22 -1.28 1.53
CA PHE A 38 -11.04 -2.72 1.73
C PHE A 38 -12.27 -3.47 2.24
N ASP A 39 -13.39 -2.77 2.42
CA ASP A 39 -14.74 -3.26 2.72
C ASP A 39 -15.78 -2.24 2.22
N ASP A 40 -17.06 -2.54 2.36
CA ASP A 40 -18.14 -1.68 1.85
C ASP A 40 -18.01 -0.24 2.36
N LYS A 41 -17.88 -0.07 3.68
CA LYS A 41 -17.83 1.26 4.33
C LYS A 41 -16.60 2.05 3.92
N SER A 42 -15.44 1.41 3.94
CA SER A 42 -14.17 2.08 3.62
C SER A 42 -14.06 2.42 2.13
N ILE A 43 -14.61 1.58 1.24
CA ILE A 43 -14.67 1.87 -0.20
C ILE A 43 -15.57 3.08 -0.48
N GLU A 44 -16.79 3.10 0.07
CA GLU A 44 -17.73 4.22 -0.11
C GLU A 44 -17.09 5.54 0.32
N LYS A 45 -16.50 5.55 1.52
CA LYS A 45 -15.88 6.76 2.07
C LYS A 45 -14.62 7.18 1.28
N ALA A 46 -13.81 6.22 0.80
CA ALA A 46 -12.65 6.51 -0.04
C ALA A 46 -13.06 7.13 -1.38
N LEU A 47 -14.15 6.66 -2.00
CA LEU A 47 -14.72 7.24 -3.22
C LEU A 47 -15.15 8.70 -2.99
N GLU A 48 -15.82 8.99 -1.88
CA GLU A 48 -16.23 10.35 -1.51
C GLU A 48 -15.04 11.29 -1.33
N ILE A 49 -13.99 10.83 -0.63
CA ILE A 49 -12.80 11.64 -0.35
C ILE A 49 -12.00 11.88 -1.63
N THR A 50 -11.74 10.85 -2.41
CA THR A 50 -10.93 10.97 -3.64
C THR A 50 -11.60 11.82 -4.72
N ALA A 51 -12.92 11.89 -4.74
CA ALA A 51 -13.67 12.78 -5.63
C ALA A 51 -13.44 14.28 -5.35
N LYS A 52 -13.05 14.64 -4.13
CA LYS A 52 -12.87 16.05 -3.71
C LYS A 52 -11.46 16.60 -3.98
N TYR A 53 -10.46 15.72 -4.18
CA TYR A 53 -9.07 16.13 -4.26
C TYR A 53 -8.34 15.46 -5.42
N ASP A 54 -7.76 16.24 -6.32
CA ASP A 54 -7.11 15.74 -7.54
C ASP A 54 -5.84 14.91 -7.27
N PHE A 55 -5.18 15.14 -6.15
CA PHE A 55 -3.94 14.47 -5.77
C PHE A 55 -4.16 13.16 -4.97
N LEU A 56 -5.41 12.80 -4.70
CA LEU A 56 -5.76 11.54 -4.05
C LEU A 56 -6.15 10.49 -5.07
N TYR A 57 -5.63 9.29 -4.89
CA TYR A 57 -5.92 8.09 -5.66
C TYR A 57 -6.51 7.01 -4.77
N LEU A 58 -6.99 5.93 -5.38
CA LEU A 58 -7.72 4.88 -4.69
C LEU A 58 -7.19 3.50 -5.09
N THR A 59 -6.93 2.67 -4.09
CA THR A 59 -6.85 1.22 -4.21
C THR A 59 -8.14 0.63 -3.66
N VAL A 60 -8.77 -0.28 -4.39
CA VAL A 60 -10.04 -0.90 -4.01
C VAL A 60 -9.95 -2.42 -4.07
N GLY A 61 -10.40 -3.07 -3.00
CA GLY A 61 -10.37 -4.52 -2.87
C GLY A 61 -11.10 -5.01 -1.63
N TRP A 62 -10.84 -6.26 -1.25
CA TRP A 62 -11.45 -6.89 -0.09
C TRP A 62 -10.39 -7.53 0.80
N HIS A 63 -10.29 -7.00 2.02
CA HIS A 63 -9.26 -7.41 2.97
C HIS A 63 -9.42 -8.87 3.40
N PRO A 64 -8.31 -9.62 3.60
CA PRO A 64 -8.37 -11.03 4.00
C PRO A 64 -9.12 -11.29 5.30
N VAL A 65 -9.09 -10.38 6.25
CA VAL A 65 -9.86 -10.50 7.51
C VAL A 65 -11.36 -10.52 7.23
N GLU A 66 -11.84 -9.82 6.19
CA GLU A 66 -13.24 -9.73 5.77
C GLU A 66 -13.60 -10.76 4.68
N ALA A 67 -12.71 -11.70 4.36
CA ALA A 67 -12.90 -12.64 3.24
C ALA A 67 -14.19 -13.47 3.33
N ILE A 68 -14.65 -13.78 4.57
CA ILE A 68 -15.90 -14.53 4.77
C ILE A 68 -17.14 -13.81 4.20
N ASP A 69 -17.10 -12.49 4.07
CA ASP A 69 -18.19 -11.67 3.59
C ASP A 69 -18.08 -11.35 2.08
N PHE A 70 -17.05 -11.89 1.39
CA PHE A 70 -16.83 -11.66 -0.03
C PHE A 70 -17.79 -12.47 -0.88
N THR A 71 -18.54 -11.80 -1.75
CA THR A 71 -19.56 -12.39 -2.61
C THR A 71 -19.30 -12.06 -4.08
N GLU A 72 -20.06 -12.69 -4.99
CA GLU A 72 -20.04 -12.32 -6.42
C GLU A 72 -20.45 -10.85 -6.63
N GLU A 73 -21.40 -10.34 -5.87
CA GLU A 73 -21.79 -8.92 -5.92
C GLU A 73 -20.62 -8.00 -5.57
N LYS A 74 -19.81 -8.36 -4.56
CA LYS A 74 -18.62 -7.60 -4.19
C LYS A 74 -17.56 -7.64 -5.28
N TYR A 75 -17.36 -8.80 -5.88
CA TYR A 75 -16.46 -8.95 -7.02
C TYR A 75 -16.85 -8.00 -8.17
N GLU A 76 -18.11 -8.04 -8.60
CA GLU A 76 -18.61 -7.18 -9.69
C GLU A 76 -18.61 -5.70 -9.31
N MET A 77 -18.93 -5.35 -8.06
CA MET A 77 -18.84 -3.98 -7.56
C MET A 77 -17.41 -3.42 -7.67
N ILE A 78 -16.42 -4.15 -7.16
CA ILE A 78 -15.00 -3.73 -7.22
C ILE A 78 -14.56 -3.61 -8.68
N LYS A 79 -14.93 -4.57 -9.53
CA LYS A 79 -14.62 -4.56 -10.95
C LYS A 79 -15.18 -3.32 -11.64
N GLN A 80 -16.46 -3.00 -11.43
CA GLN A 80 -17.09 -1.82 -12.01
C GLN A 80 -16.44 -0.52 -11.52
N ILE A 81 -16.15 -0.40 -10.24
CA ILE A 81 -15.45 0.77 -9.69
C ILE A 81 -14.08 0.93 -10.36
N ALA A 82 -13.32 -0.17 -10.49
CA ALA A 82 -11.99 -0.16 -11.10
C ALA A 82 -12.00 0.19 -12.59
N LEU A 83 -13.06 -0.17 -13.32
CA LEU A 83 -13.20 0.10 -14.76
C LEU A 83 -13.71 1.52 -15.05
N THR A 84 -14.50 2.10 -14.15
CA THR A 84 -15.22 3.37 -14.40
C THR A 84 -14.67 4.57 -13.66
N ASN A 85 -13.75 4.37 -12.70
CA ASN A 85 -13.17 5.46 -11.92
C ASN A 85 -11.66 5.57 -12.17
N ASP A 86 -11.25 6.62 -12.86
CA ASP A 86 -9.84 6.89 -13.21
C ASP A 86 -8.93 7.12 -12.00
N LYS A 87 -9.50 7.38 -10.81
CA LYS A 87 -8.75 7.49 -9.56
C LYS A 87 -8.30 6.13 -9.02
N VAL A 88 -8.91 5.02 -9.46
CA VAL A 88 -8.52 3.68 -9.03
C VAL A 88 -7.23 3.27 -9.74
N VAL A 89 -6.16 3.13 -8.98
CA VAL A 89 -4.82 2.82 -9.50
C VAL A 89 -4.38 1.38 -9.25
N ALA A 90 -5.03 0.65 -8.33
CA ALA A 90 -4.69 -0.73 -8.00
C ALA A 90 -5.89 -1.49 -7.43
N ILE A 91 -5.80 -2.82 -7.45
CA ILE A 91 -6.70 -3.72 -6.72
C ILE A 91 -6.01 -4.13 -5.42
N GLY A 92 -6.68 -3.91 -4.32
CA GLY A 92 -6.20 -4.20 -2.97
C GLY A 92 -7.03 -3.45 -1.91
N GLU A 93 -6.76 -3.65 -0.72
CA GLU A 93 -5.75 -4.49 -0.07
C GLU A 93 -6.22 -5.94 -0.08
N ILE A 94 -5.48 -6.83 -0.72
CA ILE A 94 -5.80 -8.26 -0.86
C ILE A 94 -4.66 -9.12 -0.33
N GLY A 95 -4.92 -10.34 0.03
CA GLY A 95 -3.87 -11.23 0.52
C GLY A 95 -4.32 -12.18 1.62
N LEU A 96 -3.45 -12.38 2.62
CA LEU A 96 -3.67 -13.31 3.72
C LEU A 96 -3.32 -12.68 5.07
N ASP A 97 -4.15 -12.93 6.07
CA ASP A 97 -3.92 -12.54 7.46
C ASP A 97 -4.26 -13.71 8.38
N TYR A 98 -3.23 -14.34 8.96
CA TYR A 98 -3.41 -15.47 9.86
C TYR A 98 -3.36 -15.09 11.35
N HIS A 99 -3.22 -13.79 11.62
CA HIS A 99 -3.23 -13.26 12.97
C HIS A 99 -4.66 -13.16 13.54
N TRP A 100 -5.62 -12.73 12.71
CA TRP A 100 -7.02 -12.62 13.07
C TRP A 100 -7.82 -13.85 12.64
N ASP A 101 -8.77 -14.29 13.49
CA ASP A 101 -9.54 -15.53 13.34
C ASP A 101 -10.98 -15.29 12.84
N LYS A 102 -11.22 -14.20 12.10
CA LYS A 102 -12.56 -13.89 11.56
C LYS A 102 -12.90 -14.71 10.32
N SER A 103 -11.98 -14.81 9.39
CA SER A 103 -12.16 -15.56 8.14
C SER A 103 -11.25 -16.79 8.12
N PRO A 104 -11.77 -18.01 7.81
CA PRO A 104 -10.95 -19.22 7.70
C PRO A 104 -9.86 -19.07 6.62
N LYS A 105 -8.71 -19.73 6.83
CA LYS A 105 -7.55 -19.62 5.93
C LYS A 105 -7.85 -20.06 4.49
N ASP A 106 -8.63 -21.11 4.31
CA ASP A 106 -9.05 -21.61 3.01
C ASP A 106 -9.95 -20.62 2.28
N VAL A 107 -10.85 -19.95 2.98
CA VAL A 107 -11.69 -18.87 2.43
C VAL A 107 -10.83 -17.67 2.04
N GLN A 108 -9.88 -17.26 2.89
CA GLN A 108 -8.93 -16.20 2.56
C GLN A 108 -8.14 -16.50 1.29
N LYS A 109 -7.63 -17.74 1.15
CA LYS A 109 -6.88 -18.18 -0.04
C LYS A 109 -7.72 -18.12 -1.32
N GLU A 110 -8.97 -18.59 -1.24
CA GLU A 110 -9.89 -18.53 -2.39
C GLU A 110 -10.18 -17.09 -2.80
N VAL A 111 -10.55 -16.24 -1.86
CA VAL A 111 -10.84 -14.82 -2.11
C VAL A 111 -9.62 -14.08 -2.65
N PHE A 112 -8.42 -14.39 -2.13
CA PHE A 112 -7.18 -13.83 -2.64
C PHE A 112 -6.95 -14.18 -4.13
N ARG A 113 -7.11 -15.47 -4.49
CA ARG A 113 -6.99 -15.92 -5.89
C ARG A 113 -8.01 -15.22 -6.80
N ARG A 114 -9.25 -15.12 -6.37
CA ARG A 114 -10.31 -14.44 -7.13
C ARG A 114 -9.98 -12.98 -7.38
N GLN A 115 -9.45 -12.27 -6.41
CA GLN A 115 -9.08 -10.86 -6.57
C GLN A 115 -7.82 -10.65 -7.42
N ILE A 116 -6.87 -11.60 -7.44
CA ILE A 116 -5.78 -11.59 -8.41
C ILE A 116 -6.34 -11.71 -9.85
N GLN A 117 -7.30 -12.59 -10.08
CA GLN A 117 -7.96 -12.71 -11.40
C GLN A 117 -8.70 -11.42 -11.76
N LEU A 118 -9.43 -10.82 -10.82
CA LEU A 118 -10.09 -9.52 -11.02
C LEU A 118 -9.07 -8.45 -11.45
N ALA A 119 -7.93 -8.36 -10.78
CA ALA A 119 -6.89 -7.41 -11.13
C ALA A 119 -6.34 -7.61 -12.54
N LYS A 120 -6.21 -8.86 -12.99
CA LYS A 120 -5.84 -9.19 -14.37
C LYS A 120 -6.92 -8.75 -15.37
N GLU A 121 -8.19 -8.99 -15.08
CA GLU A 121 -9.31 -8.56 -15.93
C GLU A 121 -9.36 -7.05 -16.11
N VAL A 122 -9.12 -6.28 -15.06
CA VAL A 122 -9.11 -4.81 -15.12
C VAL A 122 -7.74 -4.22 -15.44
N ASN A 123 -6.73 -5.06 -15.61
CA ASN A 123 -5.35 -4.69 -15.94
C ASN A 123 -4.77 -3.64 -14.97
N LYS A 124 -4.87 -3.89 -13.68
CA LYS A 124 -4.32 -3.01 -12.62
C LYS A 124 -3.38 -3.80 -11.71
N PRO A 125 -2.30 -3.18 -11.19
CA PRO A 125 -1.42 -3.80 -10.21
C PRO A 125 -2.18 -4.13 -8.92
N ILE A 126 -1.58 -4.98 -8.07
CA ILE A 126 -2.19 -5.41 -6.81
C ILE A 126 -1.42 -4.89 -5.61
N VAL A 127 -2.14 -4.59 -4.53
CA VAL A 127 -1.58 -4.21 -3.22
C VAL A 127 -1.80 -5.35 -2.25
N ILE A 128 -0.70 -5.96 -1.80
CA ILE A 128 -0.69 -7.20 -1.02
C ILE A 128 -0.52 -6.92 0.46
N HIS A 129 -1.49 -7.41 1.23
CA HIS A 129 -1.40 -7.60 2.67
C HIS A 129 -0.95 -9.02 3.00
N THR A 130 0.04 -9.17 3.87
CA THR A 130 0.41 -10.48 4.41
C THR A 130 0.81 -10.35 5.87
N ARG A 131 0.17 -11.11 6.75
CA ARG A 131 0.48 -11.16 8.17
C ARG A 131 0.47 -12.61 8.65
N ASP A 132 1.62 -13.06 9.17
CA ASP A 132 1.84 -14.46 9.59
C ASP A 132 1.53 -15.50 8.48
N ALA A 133 1.68 -15.12 7.21
CA ALA A 133 1.24 -15.88 6.04
C ALA A 133 2.18 -15.77 4.82
N MET A 134 3.42 -15.34 5.00
CA MET A 134 4.34 -15.02 3.88
C MET A 134 4.52 -16.19 2.91
N ALA A 135 4.71 -17.42 3.41
CA ALA A 135 4.93 -18.59 2.56
C ALA A 135 3.73 -18.88 1.65
N ASP A 136 2.53 -18.89 2.22
CA ASP A 136 1.29 -19.12 1.45
C ASP A 136 1.00 -17.96 0.49
N THR A 137 1.33 -16.73 0.89
CA THR A 137 1.19 -15.55 0.03
C THR A 137 2.09 -15.67 -1.21
N ILE A 138 3.37 -15.98 -1.02
CA ILE A 138 4.32 -16.19 -2.13
C ILE A 138 3.83 -17.31 -3.05
N GLN A 139 3.43 -18.45 -2.48
CA GLN A 139 2.95 -19.59 -3.23
C GLN A 139 1.76 -19.21 -4.13
N ILE A 140 0.74 -18.55 -3.58
CA ILE A 140 -0.45 -18.14 -4.34
C ILE A 140 -0.09 -17.14 -5.44
N LEU A 141 0.74 -16.15 -5.15
CA LEU A 141 1.17 -15.18 -6.16
C LEU A 141 1.88 -15.85 -7.35
N GLN A 142 2.69 -16.88 -7.09
CA GLN A 142 3.36 -17.66 -8.12
C GLN A 142 2.39 -18.56 -8.91
N GLU A 143 1.54 -19.30 -8.22
CA GLU A 143 0.52 -20.18 -8.84
C GLU A 143 -0.43 -19.39 -9.74
N GLU A 144 -0.88 -18.21 -9.28
CA GLU A 144 -1.75 -17.31 -10.05
C GLU A 144 -0.99 -16.45 -11.08
N LYS A 145 0.33 -16.61 -11.21
CA LYS A 145 1.16 -15.80 -12.13
C LYS A 145 0.92 -14.29 -11.96
N ALA A 146 0.89 -13.84 -10.70
CA ALA A 146 0.64 -12.44 -10.38
C ALA A 146 1.72 -11.49 -10.92
N SER A 147 2.90 -12.00 -11.27
CA SER A 147 3.97 -11.26 -11.93
C SER A 147 3.57 -10.62 -13.27
N GLU A 148 2.51 -11.12 -13.92
CA GLU A 148 1.97 -10.55 -15.17
C GLU A 148 1.41 -9.14 -14.97
N ILE A 149 0.86 -8.84 -13.78
CA ILE A 149 0.34 -7.52 -13.42
C ILE A 149 1.25 -6.78 -12.44
N GLY A 150 2.04 -7.51 -11.64
CA GLY A 150 2.87 -6.94 -10.59
C GLY A 150 2.08 -6.24 -9.48
N GLY A 151 2.79 -5.55 -8.61
CA GLY A 151 2.15 -4.83 -7.51
C GLY A 151 3.11 -4.43 -6.40
N ILE A 152 2.54 -4.28 -5.21
CA ILE A 152 3.21 -3.84 -3.99
C ILE A 152 3.07 -4.91 -2.91
N MET A 153 4.17 -5.27 -2.29
CA MET A 153 4.17 -5.89 -0.96
C MET A 153 4.11 -4.74 0.05
N HIS A 154 2.87 -4.38 0.43
CA HIS A 154 2.63 -3.27 1.36
C HIS A 154 3.07 -3.62 2.78
N SER A 155 3.53 -2.61 3.54
CA SER A 155 3.99 -2.77 4.93
C SER A 155 4.88 -4.00 5.11
N PHE A 156 5.87 -4.15 4.22
CA PHE A 156 6.63 -5.38 4.09
C PHE A 156 7.36 -5.74 5.40
N SER A 157 7.04 -6.90 5.93
CA SER A 157 7.59 -7.41 7.20
C SER A 157 8.39 -8.73 7.03
N GLY A 158 8.60 -9.16 5.80
CA GLY A 158 9.36 -10.36 5.48
C GLY A 158 10.88 -10.17 5.57
N SER A 159 11.61 -11.25 5.36
CA SER A 159 13.07 -11.26 5.31
C SER A 159 13.61 -10.73 3.98
N VAL A 160 14.93 -10.52 3.91
CA VAL A 160 15.64 -10.20 2.66
C VAL A 160 15.45 -11.32 1.62
N GLU A 161 15.40 -12.58 2.04
CA GLU A 161 15.16 -13.71 1.15
C GLU A 161 13.76 -13.65 0.54
N SER A 162 12.72 -13.40 1.36
CA SER A 162 11.36 -13.22 0.86
C SER A 162 11.23 -12.02 -0.07
N MET A 163 11.91 -10.91 0.27
CA MET A 163 12.01 -9.74 -0.60
C MET A 163 12.57 -10.10 -1.98
N ASN A 164 13.69 -10.83 -2.01
CA ASN A 164 14.34 -11.21 -3.27
C ASN A 164 13.45 -12.10 -4.14
N ILE A 165 12.61 -12.95 -3.53
CA ILE A 165 11.61 -13.73 -4.27
C ILE A 165 10.58 -12.78 -4.89
N MET A 166 10.02 -11.87 -4.12
CA MET A 166 8.98 -10.95 -4.59
C MET A 166 9.49 -9.97 -5.65
N LEU A 167 10.75 -9.53 -5.55
CA LEU A 167 11.37 -8.70 -6.61
C LEU A 167 11.43 -9.43 -7.95
N LYS A 168 11.70 -10.74 -7.97
CA LYS A 168 11.68 -11.57 -9.17
C LYS A 168 10.27 -11.77 -9.73
N GLU A 169 9.27 -11.71 -8.88
CA GLU A 169 7.83 -11.79 -9.24
C GLU A 169 7.24 -10.42 -9.65
N ASN A 170 8.08 -9.44 -9.97
CA ASN A 170 7.66 -8.10 -10.42
C ASN A 170 6.93 -7.28 -9.35
N PHE A 171 7.27 -7.44 -8.08
CA PHE A 171 6.71 -6.64 -6.99
C PHE A 171 7.66 -5.56 -6.52
N TYR A 172 7.10 -4.44 -6.13
CA TYR A 172 7.74 -3.41 -5.33
C TYR A 172 7.63 -3.74 -3.84
N ILE A 173 8.58 -3.25 -3.08
CA ILE A 173 8.63 -3.39 -1.62
C ILE A 173 8.31 -2.04 -0.99
N SER A 174 7.25 -1.96 -0.21
CA SER A 174 6.87 -0.74 0.49
C SER A 174 7.19 -0.84 1.98
N LEU A 175 7.84 0.18 2.50
CA LEU A 175 8.22 0.28 3.90
C LEU A 175 7.54 1.48 4.55
N GLY A 176 7.09 1.28 5.78
CA GLY A 176 6.41 2.29 6.59
C GLY A 176 7.08 2.55 7.93
N GLY A 177 6.32 3.09 8.88
CA GLY A 177 6.79 3.49 10.21
C GLY A 177 7.69 2.52 10.94
N PRO A 178 7.49 1.19 10.88
CA PRO A 178 8.35 0.22 11.56
C PRO A 178 9.84 0.31 11.22
N VAL A 179 10.22 0.78 10.04
CA VAL A 179 11.65 0.96 9.68
C VAL A 179 12.35 1.96 10.60
N THR A 180 11.62 2.89 11.19
CA THR A 180 12.15 3.92 12.11
C THR A 180 12.31 3.42 13.55
N PHE A 181 11.80 2.22 13.88
CA PHE A 181 11.82 1.74 15.25
C PHE A 181 13.22 1.29 15.64
N LYS A 182 13.64 1.65 16.86
CA LYS A 182 15.00 1.39 17.34
C LYS A 182 15.42 -0.08 17.21
N ASN A 183 14.52 -1.00 17.52
CA ASN A 183 14.79 -2.44 17.55
C ASN A 183 14.31 -3.21 16.31
N ALA A 184 13.89 -2.52 15.26
CA ALA A 184 13.39 -3.13 14.03
C ALA A 184 14.53 -3.59 13.12
N LYS A 185 15.18 -4.69 13.46
CA LYS A 185 16.35 -5.21 12.72
C LYS A 185 15.96 -5.59 11.28
N THR A 186 14.98 -6.45 11.10
CA THR A 186 14.57 -6.97 9.78
C THR A 186 14.12 -5.87 8.81
N PRO A 187 13.22 -4.93 9.18
CA PRO A 187 12.87 -3.82 8.28
C PRO A 187 14.07 -2.97 7.85
N LYS A 188 15.05 -2.75 8.73
CA LYS A 188 16.27 -2.01 8.39
C LYS A 188 17.19 -2.78 7.46
N GLU A 189 17.33 -4.10 7.62
CA GLU A 189 18.06 -4.96 6.69
C GLU A 189 17.41 -4.96 5.31
N VAL A 190 16.09 -5.07 5.24
CA VAL A 190 15.31 -4.98 4.00
C VAL A 190 15.51 -3.62 3.34
N ALA A 191 15.41 -2.52 4.10
CA ALA A 191 15.62 -1.17 3.58
C ALA A 191 16.99 -1.01 2.93
N LYS A 192 18.06 -1.54 3.57
CA LYS A 192 19.42 -1.50 3.02
C LYS A 192 19.57 -2.33 1.75
N ALA A 193 19.00 -3.53 1.73
CA ALA A 193 19.16 -4.51 0.65
C ALA A 193 18.25 -4.26 -0.56
N CYS A 194 17.09 -3.61 -0.37
CA CYS A 194 16.13 -3.38 -1.44
C CYS A 194 16.72 -2.48 -2.54
N PRO A 195 16.68 -2.90 -3.82
CA PRO A 195 17.04 -2.02 -4.93
C PRO A 195 16.22 -0.73 -4.91
N LEU A 196 16.86 0.40 -5.13
CA LEU A 196 16.21 1.70 -5.02
C LEU A 196 15.07 1.88 -6.03
N ASP A 197 15.18 1.29 -7.21
CA ASP A 197 14.17 1.30 -8.27
C ASP A 197 12.95 0.38 -8.01
N LYS A 198 12.98 -0.36 -6.90
CA LYS A 198 11.89 -1.25 -6.46
C LYS A 198 11.35 -0.90 -5.07
N LEU A 199 11.80 0.20 -4.51
CA LEU A 199 11.43 0.67 -3.18
C LEU A 199 10.31 1.69 -3.23
N LEU A 200 9.33 1.54 -2.34
CA LEU A 200 8.24 2.48 -2.06
C LEU A 200 8.21 2.84 -0.58
N ILE A 201 7.54 3.93 -0.28
CA ILE A 201 7.30 4.40 1.09
C ILE A 201 5.81 4.63 1.32
N GLU A 202 5.39 4.42 2.56
CA GLU A 202 4.00 4.55 2.97
C GLU A 202 3.88 4.95 4.44
N THR A 203 2.68 5.35 4.87
CA THR A 203 2.38 5.52 6.29
C THR A 203 1.61 4.36 6.88
N ASP A 204 0.68 3.78 6.16
CA ASP A 204 -0.37 2.88 6.67
C ASP A 204 -1.20 3.55 7.80
N CYS A 205 -1.32 4.86 7.71
CA CYS A 205 -2.02 5.65 8.72
C CYS A 205 -3.53 5.27 8.79
N PRO A 206 -4.13 5.27 9.97
CA PRO A 206 -3.70 5.82 11.27
C PRO A 206 -2.76 4.93 12.10
N TYR A 207 -2.34 3.80 11.56
CA TYR A 207 -1.51 2.77 12.23
C TYR A 207 -0.01 3.02 12.05
N LEU A 208 0.81 2.25 12.79
CA LEU A 208 2.24 2.12 12.59
C LEU A 208 3.04 3.44 12.58
N THR A 209 2.67 4.36 13.46
CA THR A 209 3.25 5.70 13.54
C THR A 209 4.77 5.65 13.71
N PRO A 210 5.55 6.36 12.87
CA PRO A 210 6.99 6.36 12.95
C PRO A 210 7.52 7.09 14.19
N THR A 211 8.75 6.78 14.57
CA THR A 211 9.51 7.60 15.51
C THR A 211 9.69 9.01 14.89
N PRO A 212 9.54 10.14 15.66
CA PRO A 212 9.42 10.19 17.13
C PRO A 212 7.98 10.11 17.67
N TYR A 213 6.97 9.89 16.82
CA TYR A 213 5.56 10.00 17.21
C TYR A 213 4.88 8.66 17.55
N ARG A 214 5.65 7.61 17.82
CA ARG A 214 5.09 6.31 18.23
C ARG A 214 4.07 6.46 19.35
N GLY A 215 2.96 5.69 19.24
CA GLY A 215 1.87 5.72 20.20
C GLY A 215 0.84 6.84 19.97
N LYS A 216 1.07 7.72 19.01
CA LYS A 216 0.10 8.71 18.53
C LYS A 216 -0.54 8.24 17.22
N ARG A 217 -1.66 8.85 16.83
CA ARG A 217 -2.28 8.61 15.53
C ARG A 217 -1.32 8.99 14.41
N ASN A 218 -1.10 8.08 13.48
CA ASN A 218 -0.31 8.33 12.28
C ASN A 218 -1.08 9.20 11.28
N GLU A 219 -0.37 9.86 10.37
CA GLU A 219 -0.95 10.66 9.28
C GLU A 219 0.02 10.72 8.09
N PRO A 220 -0.46 11.01 6.87
CA PRO A 220 0.39 11.04 5.67
C PRO A 220 1.59 11.98 5.75
N ALA A 221 1.48 13.09 6.51
CA ALA A 221 2.59 13.99 6.77
C ALA A 221 3.84 13.27 7.31
N TYR A 222 3.64 12.19 8.07
CA TYR A 222 4.75 11.48 8.72
C TYR A 222 5.54 10.54 7.80
N VAL A 223 5.13 10.38 6.53
CA VAL A 223 5.91 9.58 5.57
C VAL A 223 7.32 10.13 5.36
N HIS A 224 7.55 11.42 5.62
CA HIS A 224 8.88 12.00 5.52
C HIS A 224 9.88 11.43 6.55
N TYR A 225 9.41 11.00 7.73
CA TYR A 225 10.28 10.32 8.71
C TYR A 225 10.70 8.93 8.21
N VAL A 226 9.80 8.24 7.52
CA VAL A 226 10.12 6.96 6.87
C VAL A 226 11.17 7.18 5.79
N ALA A 227 10.97 8.18 4.93
CA ALA A 227 11.90 8.52 3.86
C ALA A 227 13.29 8.90 4.41
N GLN A 228 13.35 9.71 5.48
CA GLN A 228 14.62 10.11 6.09
C GLN A 228 15.39 8.92 6.66
N GLU A 229 14.72 8.05 7.43
CA GLU A 229 15.35 6.84 7.98
C GLU A 229 15.92 5.94 6.88
N ILE A 230 15.17 5.74 5.80
CA ILE A 230 15.62 4.89 4.68
C ILE A 230 16.79 5.55 3.94
N ALA A 231 16.76 6.86 3.73
CA ALA A 231 17.88 7.60 3.12
C ALA A 231 19.17 7.44 3.94
N ASP A 232 19.07 7.60 5.25
CA ASP A 232 20.20 7.41 6.18
C ASP A 232 20.73 5.97 6.14
N LEU A 233 19.83 4.97 6.15
CA LEU A 233 20.20 3.55 6.07
C LEU A 233 20.87 3.17 4.74
N LYS A 234 20.53 3.83 3.65
CA LYS A 234 21.10 3.63 2.30
C LYS A 234 22.29 4.55 2.00
N GLU A 235 22.69 5.39 2.96
CA GLU A 235 23.80 6.35 2.82
C GLU A 235 23.64 7.26 1.59
N MET A 236 22.40 7.75 1.38
CA MET A 236 22.06 8.62 0.26
C MET A 236 21.33 9.88 0.71
N SER A 237 21.19 10.88 -0.18
CA SER A 237 20.45 12.09 0.19
C SER A 237 18.94 11.83 0.25
N TYR A 238 18.25 12.58 1.10
CA TYR A 238 16.80 12.57 1.21
C TYR A 238 16.12 12.86 -0.15
N GLU A 239 16.67 13.82 -0.90
CA GLU A 239 16.15 14.22 -2.21
C GLU A 239 16.26 13.09 -3.23
N GLN A 240 17.38 12.37 -3.25
CA GLN A 240 17.57 11.22 -4.13
C GLN A 240 16.56 10.11 -3.81
N LEU A 241 16.39 9.76 -2.52
CA LEU A 241 15.45 8.75 -2.10
C LEU A 241 14.02 9.14 -2.46
N THR A 242 13.58 10.32 -2.07
CA THR A 242 12.19 10.76 -2.28
C THR A 242 11.84 10.89 -3.75
N LYS A 243 12.76 11.40 -4.58
CA LYS A 243 12.58 11.46 -6.02
C LYS A 243 12.42 10.07 -6.63
N GLN A 244 13.27 9.12 -6.26
CA GLN A 244 13.20 7.78 -6.84
C GLN A 244 11.96 7.03 -6.38
N THR A 245 11.61 7.04 -5.10
CA THR A 245 10.40 6.36 -4.59
C THR A 245 9.13 6.97 -5.15
N PHE A 246 9.09 8.29 -5.33
CA PHE A 246 7.98 8.98 -6.01
C PHE A 246 7.83 8.51 -7.47
N ASN A 247 8.93 8.47 -8.22
CA ASN A 247 8.92 7.99 -9.60
C ASN A 247 8.53 6.51 -9.71
N ASN A 248 9.00 5.67 -8.78
CA ASN A 248 8.62 4.26 -8.71
C ASN A 248 7.09 4.11 -8.55
N ALA A 249 6.50 4.86 -7.61
CA ALA A 249 5.06 4.85 -7.38
C ALA A 249 4.28 5.32 -8.62
N CYS A 250 4.72 6.42 -9.24
CA CYS A 250 4.11 6.92 -10.48
C CYS A 250 4.20 5.89 -11.62
N THR A 251 5.31 5.18 -11.76
CA THR A 251 5.47 4.11 -12.76
C THR A 251 4.49 2.98 -12.49
N LEU A 252 4.47 2.45 -11.26
CA LEU A 252 3.60 1.34 -10.89
C LEU A 252 2.13 1.67 -11.10
N PHE A 253 1.70 2.83 -10.65
CA PHE A 253 0.32 3.28 -10.74
C PHE A 253 -0.06 3.91 -12.08
N ARG A 254 0.87 3.93 -13.06
CA ARG A 254 0.69 4.51 -14.40
C ARG A 254 0.30 5.99 -14.37
N LEU A 255 0.99 6.74 -13.51
CA LEU A 255 0.81 8.18 -13.31
C LEU A 255 2.03 8.97 -13.83
N GLU A 256 2.56 8.57 -14.99
CA GLU A 256 3.77 9.16 -15.56
C GLU A 256 3.68 10.67 -15.75
N GLY A 257 2.50 11.19 -16.13
CA GLY A 257 2.24 12.63 -16.25
C GLY A 257 2.34 13.42 -14.94
N LYS A 258 2.43 12.72 -13.79
CA LYS A 258 2.63 13.33 -12.47
C LYS A 258 4.09 13.40 -12.04
N LYS A 259 5.01 12.75 -12.76
CA LYS A 259 6.45 12.79 -12.47
C LYS A 259 7.08 14.17 -12.66
N GLU A 260 6.47 15.01 -13.47
CA GLU A 260 6.97 16.35 -13.83
C GLU A 260 6.34 17.47 -12.99
N ILE A 261 5.64 17.16 -11.92
CA ILE A 261 5.07 18.17 -11.02
C ILE A 261 6.18 18.64 -10.08
N ASP A 262 6.84 19.75 -10.47
CA ASP A 262 7.80 20.50 -9.64
C ASP A 262 7.10 21.27 -8.51
#